data_e12656be8d314cd5e0494bc4441fea4e
#
_entry.id   e12656be8d314cd5e0494bc4441fea4e
#
_cell.length_a   1.000
_cell.length_b   1.000
_cell.length_c   1.000
_cell.angle_alpha   90.00
_cell.angle_beta   90.00
_cell.angle_gamma   90.00
#
_symmetry.space_group_name_H-M   'P 1'
#
loop_
_entity.id
_entity.type
_entity.pdbx_description
1 polymer ?
#
loop_
_entity_poly.entity_id
_entity_poly.type
_entity_poly.pdbx_seq_one_letter_code
_entity_poly.pdbx_strand_id
1 'polypeptide(L)'
;MHIKIRKLIMNNFLSFGKAELDLTDKGFCLVSGRNNNPRDNALSNGSGKSSWGSAICYALTGQTINGLSKNLKNINVSENSCFVTLLFDIDANSYEVTRYAAPKSDLKIILNGRDISGKGIRESEAILAKYLPDLTSQLIASIIILGQGLPCKFSANTPSGRKEVLEKLSKSDFMIQDLKERITTRINALNALLREVQDKLLVLDTNAKNSAILRVKCENKIAELSVSRDFEKEINVLLETINKMELLQKQTQESITQKNLEYNKLNESVNAILVKKNEAIEFDNNEFSEFYKAYLSKKTSLESQINELNRKIREIKNIKDVCPTCGQKLPNVIKPSTENEEYELNNLTISLSSLNGTYEKNNAAHVERLKNINAQYQLQINDTQTALDEVKKELATLHAALNTSDLFELKTKLNAVQMEKNNHLKNLEDAKKELSEIIAEEQKLTAEIQEYTTKQNDIDAHIKVVNQLNTLVKRDFRGYLLKDIIDYIDLRAKEYSEVVFGTRDLSFELDGNNINISYCNKAFENLSGGEKQRLDLIIQFAIRDMMSRYLGFSSNILILDEIFDNLDAKSTSSILNLITTKLSDVESIFIISHHSEELDLPVDSQITIVKDENGISDIR
;
A
#
# COMPACT_ATOMS: atom_id res chain seq x y z
N MET A 1 7.52 -2.82 -10.91
CA MET A 1 7.71 -3.67 -12.10
C MET A 1 7.34 -2.85 -13.32
N HIS A 2 8.30 -2.59 -14.22
CA HIS A 2 8.06 -1.90 -15.49
C HIS A 2 8.07 -2.93 -16.62
N ILE A 3 6.98 -3.01 -17.38
CA ILE A 3 6.88 -3.89 -18.54
C ILE A 3 7.16 -3.08 -19.80
N LYS A 4 8.25 -3.42 -20.50
CA LYS A 4 8.58 -2.83 -21.80
C LYS A 4 8.06 -3.75 -22.90
N ILE A 5 6.86 -3.46 -23.41
CA ILE A 5 6.24 -4.21 -24.52
C ILE A 5 6.91 -3.77 -25.82
N ARG A 6 7.44 -4.75 -26.58
CA ARG A 6 8.17 -4.51 -27.82
C ARG A 6 7.37 -4.83 -29.05
N LYS A 7 6.76 -6.02 -29.07
CA LYS A 7 6.16 -6.53 -30.30
C LYS A 7 4.96 -7.41 -30.01
N LEU A 8 3.95 -7.26 -30.84
CA LEU A 8 2.74 -8.07 -30.83
C LEU A 8 2.61 -8.81 -32.18
N ILE A 9 2.38 -10.11 -32.12
CA ILE A 9 2.11 -10.94 -33.30
C ILE A 9 0.75 -11.59 -33.08
N MET A 10 -0.14 -11.43 -34.05
CA MET A 10 -1.48 -12.00 -34.03
C MET A 10 -1.63 -12.94 -35.22
N ASN A 11 -2.14 -14.14 -34.98
CA ASN A 11 -2.52 -15.07 -36.03
C ASN A 11 -3.96 -15.49 -35.85
N ASN A 12 -4.80 -15.12 -36.80
CA ASN A 12 -6.21 -15.48 -36.85
C ASN A 12 -6.99 -15.10 -35.59
N PHE A 13 -6.68 -13.91 -35.06
CA PHE A 13 -7.22 -13.43 -33.79
C PHE A 13 -8.22 -12.28 -34.00
N LEU A 14 -9.46 -12.47 -33.53
CA LEU A 14 -10.58 -11.52 -33.68
C LEU A 14 -10.78 -11.10 -35.13
N SER A 15 -10.51 -9.85 -35.48
CA SER A 15 -10.61 -9.33 -36.83
C SER A 15 -9.37 -9.62 -37.69
N PHE A 16 -8.23 -9.91 -37.08
CA PHE A 16 -6.98 -10.05 -37.81
C PHE A 16 -6.79 -11.46 -38.40
N GLY A 17 -6.16 -11.49 -39.57
CA GLY A 17 -5.57 -12.69 -40.14
C GLY A 17 -4.16 -12.90 -39.57
N LYS A 18 -3.14 -12.50 -40.31
CA LYS A 18 -1.75 -12.46 -39.81
C LYS A 18 -1.34 -11.01 -39.69
N ALA A 19 -0.97 -10.59 -38.52
CA ALA A 19 -0.54 -9.22 -38.27
C ALA A 19 0.61 -9.19 -37.25
N GLU A 20 1.50 -8.25 -37.48
CA GLU A 20 2.66 -8.02 -36.65
C GLU A 20 2.78 -6.52 -36.37
N LEU A 21 2.98 -6.15 -35.13
CA LEU A 21 3.04 -4.76 -34.71
C LEU A 21 4.25 -4.54 -33.80
N ASP A 22 5.15 -3.68 -34.23
CA ASP A 22 6.22 -3.14 -33.40
C ASP A 22 5.65 -1.96 -32.59
N LEU A 23 5.82 -2.04 -31.25
CA LEU A 23 5.23 -1.11 -30.28
C LEU A 23 6.26 -0.19 -29.63
N THR A 24 7.55 -0.31 -30.03
CA THR A 24 8.64 0.47 -29.44
C THR A 24 8.81 1.83 -30.11
N ASP A 25 9.15 2.82 -29.32
CA ASP A 25 9.60 4.15 -29.77
C ASP A 25 8.69 4.81 -30.84
N LYS A 26 7.36 4.68 -30.69
CA LYS A 26 6.40 5.22 -31.63
C LYS A 26 5.99 6.66 -31.34
N GLY A 27 6.37 7.19 -30.15
CA GLY A 27 5.89 8.51 -29.74
C GLY A 27 4.38 8.60 -29.70
N PHE A 28 3.82 9.67 -30.22
CA PHE A 28 2.40 9.80 -30.48
C PHE A 28 2.03 9.12 -31.79
N CYS A 29 1.41 7.96 -31.69
CA CYS A 29 1.05 7.14 -32.83
C CYS A 29 -0.46 7.16 -33.07
N LEU A 30 -0.90 7.68 -34.21
CA LEU A 30 -2.29 7.61 -34.63
C LEU A 30 -2.61 6.25 -35.24
N VAL A 31 -3.61 5.57 -34.69
CA VAL A 31 -4.12 4.31 -35.23
C VAL A 31 -5.43 4.57 -35.96
N SER A 32 -5.35 4.63 -37.28
CA SER A 32 -6.50 4.81 -38.17
C SER A 32 -7.04 3.48 -38.68
N GLY A 33 -8.27 3.47 -39.11
CA GLY A 33 -8.91 2.28 -39.70
C GLY A 33 -9.54 2.55 -41.04
N ARG A 34 -9.35 1.63 -41.97
CA ARG A 34 -10.05 1.61 -43.23
C ARG A 34 -10.80 0.28 -43.37
N ASN A 35 -12.11 0.36 -43.58
CA ASN A 35 -12.93 -0.83 -43.75
C ASN A 35 -13.38 -0.91 -45.24
N ASN A 36 -12.82 -1.89 -45.95
CA ASN A 36 -13.17 -2.13 -47.35
C ASN A 36 -14.19 -3.27 -47.49
N ASN A 37 -14.73 -3.79 -46.37
CA ASN A 37 -15.74 -4.83 -46.42
C ASN A 37 -17.12 -4.22 -46.83
N PRO A 38 -17.66 -4.55 -47.98
CA PRO A 38 -18.91 -3.95 -48.46
C PRO A 38 -20.12 -4.34 -47.61
N ARG A 39 -20.01 -5.39 -46.78
CA ARG A 39 -21.10 -5.85 -45.91
C ARG A 39 -21.24 -5.00 -44.65
N ASP A 40 -20.19 -4.32 -44.23
CA ASP A 40 -20.18 -3.55 -42.97
C ASP A 40 -20.76 -2.14 -43.14
N ASN A 41 -20.85 -1.66 -44.37
CA ASN A 41 -21.35 -0.31 -44.72
C ASN A 41 -20.75 0.82 -43.85
N ALA A 42 -19.47 0.69 -43.49
CA ALA A 42 -18.74 1.61 -42.60
C ALA A 42 -17.36 1.90 -43.19
N LEU A 43 -16.94 3.15 -43.17
CA LEU A 43 -15.62 3.57 -43.70
C LEU A 43 -14.45 3.17 -42.80
N SER A 44 -14.59 3.28 -41.47
CA SER A 44 -13.54 3.04 -40.50
C SER A 44 -13.97 2.06 -39.38
N ASN A 45 -15.28 2.06 -39.05
CA ASN A 45 -15.80 1.22 -37.99
C ASN A 45 -15.69 -0.27 -38.36
N GLY A 46 -15.44 -1.10 -37.35
CA GLY A 46 -15.29 -2.54 -37.55
C GLY A 46 -14.01 -2.97 -38.28
N SER A 47 -13.06 -2.05 -38.54
CA SER A 47 -11.75 -2.40 -39.12
C SER A 47 -10.83 -3.19 -38.16
N GLY A 48 -11.16 -3.26 -36.87
CA GLY A 48 -10.38 -4.02 -35.90
C GLY A 48 -9.40 -3.19 -35.09
N LYS A 49 -9.53 -1.87 -35.07
CA LYS A 49 -8.64 -0.95 -34.38
C LYS A 49 -8.43 -1.30 -32.88
N SER A 50 -9.48 -1.62 -32.14
CA SER A 50 -9.40 -1.97 -30.72
C SER A 50 -9.02 -3.44 -30.47
N SER A 51 -9.00 -4.27 -31.52
CA SER A 51 -8.76 -5.71 -31.38
C SER A 51 -7.31 -6.06 -30.97
N TRP A 52 -6.32 -5.27 -31.40
CA TRP A 52 -4.94 -5.52 -31.04
C TRP A 52 -4.64 -5.20 -29.57
N GLY A 53 -5.31 -4.18 -28.98
CA GLY A 53 -5.27 -3.97 -27.53
C GLY A 53 -5.82 -5.17 -26.75
N SER A 54 -6.93 -5.73 -27.25
CA SER A 54 -7.47 -6.99 -26.70
C SER A 54 -6.51 -8.17 -26.85
N ALA A 55 -5.68 -8.19 -27.90
CA ALA A 55 -4.66 -9.23 -28.08
C ALA A 55 -3.54 -9.15 -27.03
N ILE A 56 -3.07 -7.94 -26.68
CA ILE A 56 -2.11 -7.75 -25.57
C ILE A 56 -2.68 -8.29 -24.27
N CYS A 57 -3.93 -7.91 -23.95
CA CYS A 57 -4.61 -8.38 -22.75
C CYS A 57 -4.75 -9.92 -22.76
N TYR A 58 -5.15 -10.49 -23.89
CA TYR A 58 -5.31 -11.94 -24.03
C TYR A 58 -3.96 -12.68 -23.87
N ALA A 59 -2.90 -12.21 -24.47
CA ALA A 59 -1.59 -12.84 -24.34
C ALA A 59 -1.16 -12.95 -22.86
N LEU A 60 -1.36 -11.89 -22.09
CA LEU A 60 -0.94 -11.81 -20.70
C LEU A 60 -1.89 -12.52 -19.72
N THR A 61 -3.20 -12.47 -19.95
CA THR A 61 -4.21 -12.91 -18.96
C THR A 61 -5.10 -14.07 -19.40
N GLY A 62 -5.08 -14.43 -20.68
CA GLY A 62 -6.03 -15.41 -21.24
C GLY A 62 -7.44 -14.86 -21.49
N GLN A 63 -7.66 -13.58 -21.30
CA GLN A 63 -8.93 -12.90 -21.55
C GLN A 63 -8.71 -11.63 -22.36
N THR A 64 -9.64 -11.29 -23.22
CA THR A 64 -9.68 -9.96 -23.85
C THR A 64 -10.03 -8.90 -22.81
N ILE A 65 -9.95 -7.64 -23.18
CA ILE A 65 -10.38 -6.50 -22.35
C ILE A 65 -11.85 -6.67 -21.88
N ASN A 66 -12.69 -7.19 -22.75
CA ASN A 66 -14.11 -7.45 -22.47
C ASN A 66 -14.36 -8.80 -21.77
N GLY A 67 -13.33 -9.45 -21.27
CA GLY A 67 -13.43 -10.72 -20.53
C GLY A 67 -13.69 -11.97 -21.39
N LEU A 68 -13.62 -11.86 -22.72
CA LEU A 68 -13.79 -13.01 -23.59
C LEU A 68 -12.56 -13.91 -23.55
N SER A 69 -12.76 -15.20 -23.36
CA SER A 69 -11.71 -16.25 -23.39
C SER A 69 -11.95 -17.31 -24.46
N LYS A 70 -13.10 -17.23 -25.16
CA LYS A 70 -13.51 -18.20 -26.19
C LYS A 70 -13.98 -17.46 -27.43
N ASN A 71 -14.10 -18.18 -28.55
CA ASN A 71 -14.57 -17.65 -29.84
C ASN A 71 -13.70 -16.48 -30.35
N LEU A 72 -12.40 -16.59 -30.16
CA LEU A 72 -11.43 -15.54 -30.52
C LEU A 72 -10.89 -15.69 -31.95
N LYS A 73 -11.17 -16.84 -32.58
CA LYS A 73 -10.76 -17.12 -33.95
C LYS A 73 -11.55 -16.26 -34.94
N ASN A 74 -10.87 -15.68 -35.91
CA ASN A 74 -11.51 -15.02 -37.03
C ASN A 74 -12.28 -16.03 -37.90
N ILE A 75 -13.57 -15.83 -38.04
CA ILE A 75 -14.46 -16.75 -38.78
C ILE A 75 -14.21 -16.73 -40.30
N ASN A 76 -13.61 -15.68 -40.79
CA ASN A 76 -13.32 -15.49 -42.21
C ASN A 76 -11.99 -16.14 -42.65
N VAL A 77 -11.20 -16.65 -41.70
CA VAL A 77 -9.91 -17.32 -41.96
C VAL A 77 -10.11 -18.83 -41.90
N SER A 78 -9.75 -19.54 -42.96
CA SER A 78 -9.88 -21.01 -43.03
C SER A 78 -8.88 -21.75 -42.15
N GLU A 79 -7.71 -21.16 -41.87
CA GLU A 79 -6.69 -21.74 -41.00
C GLU A 79 -7.24 -21.99 -39.60
N ASN A 80 -6.96 -23.15 -39.04
CA ASN A 80 -7.51 -23.53 -37.73
C ASN A 80 -6.65 -23.10 -36.53
N SER A 81 -5.47 -22.51 -36.79
CA SER A 81 -4.64 -21.98 -35.71
C SER A 81 -5.08 -20.55 -35.32
N CYS A 82 -5.21 -20.29 -34.03
CA CYS A 82 -5.46 -18.96 -33.49
C CYS A 82 -4.53 -18.74 -32.30
N PHE A 83 -3.64 -17.77 -32.38
CA PHE A 83 -2.73 -17.45 -31.29
C PHE A 83 -2.32 -15.98 -31.30
N VAL A 84 -1.84 -15.55 -30.14
CA VAL A 84 -1.20 -14.25 -29.94
C VAL A 84 0.14 -14.45 -29.30
N THR A 85 1.18 -13.81 -29.85
CA THR A 85 2.52 -13.76 -29.24
C THR A 85 2.84 -12.34 -28.84
N LEU A 86 3.24 -12.14 -27.59
CA LEU A 86 3.70 -10.87 -27.05
C LEU A 86 5.15 -10.97 -26.64
N LEU A 87 5.99 -10.07 -27.17
CA LEU A 87 7.39 -9.92 -26.78
C LEU A 87 7.52 -8.70 -25.89
N PHE A 88 8.07 -8.88 -24.71
CA PHE A 88 8.26 -7.80 -23.75
C PHE A 88 9.46 -8.06 -22.84
N ASP A 89 9.95 -7.01 -22.21
CA ASP A 89 11.02 -7.09 -21.23
C ASP A 89 10.52 -6.65 -19.85
N ILE A 90 11.05 -7.28 -18.81
CA ILE A 90 10.90 -6.86 -17.42
C ILE A 90 12.31 -6.82 -16.83
N ASP A 91 12.73 -5.64 -16.39
CA ASP A 91 14.09 -5.39 -15.93
C ASP A 91 15.13 -5.84 -16.99
N ALA A 92 16.00 -6.79 -16.66
CA ALA A 92 17.00 -7.34 -17.57
C ALA A 92 16.54 -8.61 -18.31
N ASN A 93 15.29 -9.03 -18.16
CA ASN A 93 14.78 -10.29 -18.71
C ASN A 93 13.85 -10.05 -19.89
N SER A 94 14.08 -10.81 -20.96
CA SER A 94 13.26 -10.80 -22.18
C SER A 94 12.30 -11.98 -22.18
N TYR A 95 11.03 -11.67 -22.42
CA TYR A 95 9.93 -12.64 -22.44
C TYR A 95 9.29 -12.69 -23.82
N GLU A 96 8.97 -13.90 -24.26
CA GLU A 96 8.09 -14.16 -25.37
C GLU A 96 6.95 -15.08 -24.88
N VAL A 97 5.74 -14.56 -24.87
CA VAL A 97 4.55 -15.28 -24.41
C VAL A 97 3.65 -15.52 -25.60
N THR A 98 3.44 -16.78 -25.96
CA THR A 98 2.53 -17.19 -27.02
C THR A 98 1.35 -17.93 -26.42
N ARG A 99 0.17 -17.36 -26.59
CA ARG A 99 -1.08 -17.97 -26.13
C ARG A 99 -1.94 -18.41 -27.29
N TYR A 100 -2.25 -19.69 -27.29
CA TYR A 100 -3.08 -20.34 -28.31
C TYR A 100 -4.55 -20.38 -27.87
N ALA A 101 -5.46 -19.97 -28.76
CA ALA A 101 -6.89 -20.10 -28.57
C ALA A 101 -7.47 -21.30 -29.32
N ALA A 102 -6.89 -21.67 -30.47
CA ALA A 102 -7.29 -22.80 -31.31
C ALA A 102 -6.07 -23.44 -32.00
N PRO A 103 -6.13 -24.75 -32.35
CA PRO A 103 -7.22 -25.70 -32.13
C PRO A 103 -7.38 -26.15 -30.68
N LYS A 104 -6.35 -25.99 -29.86
CA LYS A 104 -6.34 -26.28 -28.43
C LYS A 104 -5.74 -25.10 -27.68
N SER A 105 -6.38 -24.73 -26.59
CA SER A 105 -5.83 -23.70 -25.70
C SER A 105 -4.52 -24.17 -25.10
N ASP A 106 -3.46 -23.37 -25.26
CA ASP A 106 -2.13 -23.62 -24.72
C ASP A 106 -1.41 -22.30 -24.43
N LEU A 107 -0.35 -22.36 -23.63
CA LEU A 107 0.47 -21.21 -23.26
C LEU A 107 1.94 -21.58 -23.27
N LYS A 108 2.69 -20.96 -24.18
CA LYS A 108 4.14 -21.08 -24.28
C LYS A 108 4.81 -19.83 -23.74
N ILE A 109 5.86 -20.03 -22.94
CA ILE A 109 6.62 -18.95 -22.31
C ILE A 109 8.10 -19.18 -22.57
N ILE A 110 8.73 -18.24 -23.23
CA ILE A 110 10.17 -18.21 -23.45
C ILE A 110 10.77 -17.08 -22.62
N LEU A 111 11.74 -17.39 -21.78
CA LEU A 111 12.49 -16.44 -20.96
C LEU A 111 13.96 -16.45 -21.40
N ASN A 112 14.45 -15.31 -21.86
CA ASN A 112 15.84 -15.16 -22.33
C ASN A 112 16.24 -16.25 -23.34
N GLY A 113 15.33 -16.58 -24.26
CA GLY A 113 15.53 -17.60 -25.31
C GLY A 113 15.35 -19.05 -24.84
N ARG A 114 15.00 -19.30 -23.55
CA ARG A 114 14.76 -20.66 -23.03
C ARG A 114 13.27 -20.85 -22.80
N ASP A 115 12.75 -21.99 -23.26
CA ASP A 115 11.38 -22.40 -23.00
C ASP A 115 11.24 -22.83 -21.53
N ILE A 116 10.37 -22.13 -20.81
CA ILE A 116 10.04 -22.37 -19.39
C ILE A 116 8.59 -22.79 -19.21
N SER A 117 7.91 -23.12 -20.30
CA SER A 117 6.50 -23.53 -20.26
C SER A 117 6.29 -24.77 -19.37
N GLY A 118 5.14 -24.85 -18.73
CA GLY A 118 4.74 -26.05 -18.00
C GLY A 118 4.26 -27.16 -18.93
N LYS A 119 3.98 -28.33 -18.35
CA LYS A 119 3.45 -29.50 -19.11
C LYS A 119 2.04 -29.27 -19.67
N GLY A 120 1.39 -28.18 -19.31
CA GLY A 120 0.09 -27.77 -19.80
C GLY A 120 -0.29 -26.38 -19.34
N ILE A 121 -1.41 -25.86 -19.86
CA ILE A 121 -1.83 -24.47 -19.69
C ILE A 121 -1.89 -24.02 -18.21
N ARG A 122 -2.37 -24.88 -17.29
CA ARG A 122 -2.45 -24.53 -15.86
C ARG A 122 -1.09 -24.33 -15.22
N GLU A 123 -0.13 -25.15 -15.57
CA GLU A 123 1.23 -25.05 -15.05
C GLU A 123 1.95 -23.84 -15.67
N SER A 124 1.77 -23.61 -16.98
CA SER A 124 2.28 -22.41 -17.66
C SER A 124 1.67 -21.12 -17.08
N GLU A 125 0.37 -21.10 -16.76
CA GLU A 125 -0.29 -19.99 -16.06
C GLU A 125 0.34 -19.73 -14.67
N ALA A 126 0.58 -20.79 -13.91
CA ALA A 126 1.24 -20.68 -12.62
C ALA A 126 2.68 -20.16 -12.72
N ILE A 127 3.39 -20.53 -13.79
CA ILE A 127 4.73 -20.01 -14.08
C ILE A 127 4.65 -18.54 -14.46
N LEU A 128 3.74 -18.17 -15.37
CA LEU A 128 3.55 -16.77 -15.76
C LEU A 128 3.20 -15.87 -14.57
N ALA A 129 2.32 -16.35 -13.68
CA ALA A 129 1.92 -15.64 -12.46
C ALA A 129 3.07 -15.41 -11.47
N LYS A 130 4.16 -16.16 -11.51
CA LYS A 130 5.36 -15.89 -10.70
C LYS A 130 6.12 -14.66 -11.18
N TYR A 131 6.14 -14.42 -12.50
CA TYR A 131 6.83 -13.30 -13.11
C TYR A 131 5.94 -12.07 -13.25
N LEU A 132 4.64 -12.29 -13.42
CA LEU A 132 3.60 -11.28 -13.53
C LEU A 132 2.53 -11.54 -12.47
N PRO A 133 2.86 -11.34 -11.18
CA PRO A 133 1.91 -11.62 -10.11
C PRO A 133 0.69 -10.70 -10.23
N ASP A 134 -0.48 -11.28 -10.05
CA ASP A 134 -1.77 -10.56 -9.95
C ASP A 134 -2.18 -9.77 -11.20
N LEU A 135 -1.63 -10.08 -12.35
CA LEU A 135 -1.99 -9.42 -13.60
C LEU A 135 -3.38 -9.89 -14.05
N THR A 136 -4.32 -8.95 -14.06
CA THR A 136 -5.70 -9.19 -14.51
C THR A 136 -6.03 -8.36 -15.74
N SER A 137 -7.05 -8.76 -16.50
CA SER A 137 -7.53 -7.97 -17.62
C SER A 137 -7.99 -6.57 -17.20
N GLN A 138 -8.55 -6.45 -16.00
CA GLN A 138 -8.95 -5.17 -15.41
C GLN A 138 -7.74 -4.26 -15.12
N LEU A 139 -6.66 -4.84 -14.62
CA LEU A 139 -5.42 -4.10 -14.35
C LEU A 139 -4.82 -3.56 -15.67
N ILE A 140 -4.74 -4.41 -16.70
CA ILE A 140 -4.25 -4.02 -18.03
C ILE A 140 -5.12 -2.92 -18.61
N ALA A 141 -6.45 -3.06 -18.53
CA ALA A 141 -7.41 -2.07 -18.99
C ALA A 141 -7.35 -0.74 -18.21
N SER A 142 -6.75 -0.73 -17.01
CA SER A 142 -6.62 0.50 -16.22
C SER A 142 -5.26 1.18 -16.37
N ILE A 143 -4.24 0.49 -16.89
CA ILE A 143 -2.87 1.02 -16.97
C ILE A 143 -2.39 1.17 -18.40
N ILE A 144 -2.68 0.19 -19.26
CA ILE A 144 -2.17 0.14 -20.63
C ILE A 144 -3.20 0.60 -21.64
N ILE A 145 -4.49 0.36 -21.38
CA ILE A 145 -5.56 0.60 -22.36
C ILE A 145 -6.64 1.44 -21.68
N LEU A 146 -6.76 2.68 -22.10
CA LEU A 146 -7.78 3.61 -21.61
C LEU A 146 -8.74 3.97 -22.74
N GLY A 147 -10.03 4.11 -22.44
CA GLY A 147 -11.00 4.45 -23.47
C GLY A 147 -12.46 4.37 -23.05
N GLN A 148 -13.36 4.65 -24.00
CA GLN A 148 -14.80 4.75 -23.74
C GLN A 148 -15.50 3.40 -23.55
N GLY A 149 -15.06 2.36 -24.22
CA GLY A 149 -15.69 1.04 -24.27
C GLY A 149 -15.28 0.06 -23.18
N LEU A 150 -14.51 0.47 -22.20
CA LEU A 150 -13.96 -0.44 -21.18
C LEU A 150 -15.02 -0.91 -20.19
N PRO A 151 -15.01 -2.22 -19.82
CA PRO A 151 -16.03 -2.81 -18.94
C PRO A 151 -15.95 -2.34 -17.48
N CYS A 152 -14.86 -1.71 -17.06
CA CYS A 152 -14.64 -1.23 -15.69
C CYS A 152 -14.51 0.30 -15.65
N LYS A 153 -15.58 1.02 -15.99
CA LYS A 153 -15.62 2.47 -15.80
C LYS A 153 -15.85 2.77 -14.32
N PHE A 154 -14.80 3.15 -13.62
CA PHE A 154 -14.89 3.56 -12.23
C PHE A 154 -15.93 4.66 -12.02
N SER A 155 -15.87 5.71 -12.84
CA SER A 155 -16.75 6.87 -12.79
C SER A 155 -18.23 6.53 -13.04
N ALA A 156 -18.51 5.56 -13.92
CA ALA A 156 -19.88 5.15 -14.28
C ALA A 156 -20.54 4.23 -13.24
N ASN A 157 -19.78 3.70 -12.29
CA ASN A 157 -20.33 2.90 -11.21
C ASN A 157 -21.10 3.75 -10.19
N THR A 158 -21.99 3.11 -9.43
CA THR A 158 -22.59 3.72 -8.25
C THR A 158 -21.52 4.10 -7.22
N PRO A 159 -21.77 5.05 -6.31
CA PRO A 159 -20.82 5.44 -5.29
C PRO A 159 -20.26 4.26 -4.46
N SER A 160 -21.10 3.28 -4.12
CA SER A 160 -20.65 2.05 -3.46
C SER A 160 -19.89 1.12 -4.40
N GLY A 161 -20.30 1.00 -5.66
CA GLY A 161 -19.60 0.21 -6.68
C GLY A 161 -18.21 0.76 -7.00
N ARG A 162 -18.00 2.07 -6.92
CA ARG A 162 -16.67 2.70 -7.06
C ARG A 162 -15.72 2.23 -5.97
N LYS A 163 -16.20 2.12 -4.74
CA LYS A 163 -15.42 1.58 -3.63
C LYS A 163 -14.97 0.14 -3.90
N GLU A 164 -15.90 -0.73 -4.32
CA GLU A 164 -15.57 -2.12 -4.65
C GLU A 164 -14.54 -2.24 -5.79
N VAL A 165 -14.70 -1.42 -6.84
CA VAL A 165 -13.73 -1.37 -7.93
C VAL A 165 -12.35 -0.93 -7.43
N LEU A 166 -12.29 0.12 -6.61
CA LEU A 166 -11.04 0.63 -6.09
C LEU A 166 -10.37 -0.35 -5.12
N GLU A 167 -11.12 -1.01 -4.27
CA GLU A 167 -10.64 -2.07 -3.39
C GLU A 167 -10.04 -3.25 -4.18
N LYS A 168 -10.71 -3.66 -5.26
CA LYS A 168 -10.20 -4.71 -6.16
C LYS A 168 -8.92 -4.28 -6.89
N LEU A 169 -8.93 -3.07 -7.46
CA LEU A 169 -7.80 -2.54 -8.21
C LEU A 169 -6.57 -2.30 -7.31
N SER A 170 -6.78 -1.76 -6.12
CA SER A 170 -5.70 -1.49 -5.15
C SER A 170 -5.23 -2.73 -4.42
N LYS A 171 -5.88 -3.88 -4.60
CA LYS A 171 -5.63 -5.13 -3.85
C LYS A 171 -5.67 -4.94 -2.33
N SER A 172 -6.39 -3.93 -1.87
CA SER A 172 -6.53 -3.63 -0.44
C SER A 172 -7.08 -4.83 0.33
N ASP A 173 -8.00 -5.59 -0.25
CA ASP A 173 -8.51 -6.83 0.33
C ASP A 173 -7.44 -7.89 0.53
N PHE A 174 -6.56 -8.08 -0.46
CA PHE A 174 -5.44 -9.01 -0.34
C PHE A 174 -4.46 -8.57 0.75
N MET A 175 -4.08 -7.28 0.76
CA MET A 175 -3.18 -6.73 1.80
C MET A 175 -3.79 -6.87 3.21
N ILE A 176 -5.08 -6.57 3.34
CA ILE A 176 -5.80 -6.71 4.61
C ILE A 176 -5.89 -8.18 5.01
N GLN A 177 -6.18 -9.07 4.09
CA GLN A 177 -6.28 -10.50 4.35
C GLN A 177 -4.92 -11.09 4.74
N ASP A 178 -3.85 -10.79 3.99
CA ASP A 178 -2.48 -11.20 4.33
C ASP A 178 -2.08 -10.69 5.72
N LEU A 179 -2.36 -9.41 6.00
CA LEU A 179 -2.06 -8.82 7.31
C LEU A 179 -2.85 -9.49 8.44
N LYS A 180 -4.14 -9.77 8.24
CA LYS A 180 -4.97 -10.51 9.20
C LYS A 180 -4.45 -11.92 9.44
N GLU A 181 -4.04 -12.62 8.39
CA GLU A 181 -3.47 -13.97 8.49
C GLU A 181 -2.15 -13.95 9.27
N ARG A 182 -1.27 -13.00 8.97
CA ARG A 182 -0.01 -12.81 9.73
C ARG A 182 -0.25 -12.47 11.19
N ILE A 183 -1.20 -11.55 11.46
CA ILE A 183 -1.60 -11.19 12.82
C ILE A 183 -2.17 -12.41 13.54
N THR A 184 -3.08 -13.15 12.90
CA THR A 184 -3.69 -14.35 13.48
C THR A 184 -2.64 -15.41 13.76
N THR A 185 -1.74 -15.66 12.82
CA THR A 185 -0.61 -16.59 12.99
C THR A 185 0.26 -16.16 14.16
N ARG A 186 0.57 -14.86 14.26
CA ARG A 186 1.37 -14.31 15.36
C ARG A 186 0.66 -14.43 16.70
N ILE A 187 -0.65 -14.13 16.77
CA ILE A 187 -1.46 -14.31 18.00
C ILE A 187 -1.46 -15.77 18.42
N ASN A 188 -1.70 -16.68 17.47
CA ASN A 188 -1.71 -18.12 17.75
C ASN A 188 -0.35 -18.61 18.26
N ALA A 189 0.74 -18.16 17.65
CA ALA A 189 2.09 -18.48 18.09
C ALA A 189 2.38 -17.91 19.49
N LEU A 190 2.01 -16.67 19.77
CA LEU A 190 2.17 -16.07 21.10
C LEU A 190 1.30 -16.76 22.15
N ASN A 191 0.06 -17.11 21.82
CA ASN A 191 -0.81 -17.85 22.72
C ASN A 191 -0.29 -19.28 23.01
N ALA A 192 0.32 -19.93 22.01
CA ALA A 192 0.96 -21.22 22.22
C ALA A 192 2.17 -21.08 23.17
N LEU A 193 3.03 -20.08 22.95
CA LEU A 193 4.14 -19.77 23.84
C LEU A 193 3.65 -19.39 25.25
N LEU A 194 2.58 -18.62 25.36
CA LEU A 194 1.98 -18.24 26.65
C LEU A 194 1.52 -19.47 27.42
N ARG A 195 0.84 -20.40 26.75
CA ARG A 195 0.42 -21.67 27.38
C ARG A 195 1.60 -22.49 27.84
N GLU A 196 2.64 -22.61 27.01
CA GLU A 196 3.85 -23.33 27.38
C GLU A 196 4.51 -22.71 28.63
N VAL A 197 4.59 -21.37 28.67
CA VAL A 197 5.13 -20.63 29.83
C VAL A 197 4.23 -20.80 31.06
N GLN A 198 2.91 -20.72 30.90
CA GLN A 198 1.93 -20.91 31.98
C GLN A 198 1.96 -22.32 32.55
N ASP A 199 2.03 -23.34 31.68
CA ASP A 199 2.16 -24.74 32.10
C ASP A 199 3.45 -24.94 32.86
N LYS A 200 4.55 -24.33 32.40
CA LYS A 200 5.83 -24.38 33.08
C LYS A 200 5.77 -23.67 34.44
N LEU A 201 5.17 -22.47 34.50
CA LEU A 201 4.97 -21.74 35.76
C LEU A 201 4.10 -22.53 36.75
N LEU A 202 3.05 -23.18 36.30
CA LEU A 202 2.18 -24.02 37.13
C LEU A 202 2.98 -25.18 37.75
N VAL A 203 3.81 -25.84 36.94
CA VAL A 203 4.69 -26.92 37.42
C VAL A 203 5.70 -26.36 38.44
N LEU A 204 6.36 -25.23 38.14
CA LEU A 204 7.32 -24.59 39.02
C LEU A 204 6.68 -24.13 40.34
N ASP A 205 5.49 -23.50 40.27
CA ASP A 205 4.72 -23.07 41.44
C ASP A 205 4.29 -24.26 42.31
N THR A 206 3.87 -25.34 41.69
CA THR A 206 3.54 -26.59 42.37
C THR A 206 4.77 -27.17 43.06
N ASN A 207 5.91 -27.20 42.37
CA ASN A 207 7.16 -27.68 42.93
C ASN A 207 7.63 -26.78 44.08
N ALA A 208 7.52 -25.45 43.93
CA ALA A 208 7.87 -24.49 44.99
C ALA A 208 6.97 -24.67 46.23
N LYS A 209 5.65 -24.87 46.03
CA LYS A 209 4.73 -25.20 47.14
C LYS A 209 5.06 -26.51 47.83
N ASN A 210 5.36 -27.55 47.07
CA ASN A 210 5.77 -28.85 47.61
C ASN A 210 7.10 -28.73 48.35
N SER A 211 8.05 -28.00 47.78
CA SER A 211 9.35 -27.74 48.43
C SER A 211 9.17 -26.95 49.73
N ALA A 212 8.31 -25.93 49.76
CA ALA A 212 7.97 -25.18 50.96
C ALA A 212 7.29 -26.05 52.03
N ILE A 213 6.42 -26.98 51.63
CA ILE A 213 5.78 -27.95 52.56
C ILE A 213 6.83 -28.91 53.13
N LEU A 214 7.71 -29.43 52.29
CA LEU A 214 8.82 -30.30 52.71
C LEU A 214 9.76 -29.54 53.65
N ARG A 215 10.07 -28.28 53.32
CA ARG A 215 10.88 -27.40 54.15
C ARG A 215 10.27 -27.25 55.55
N VAL A 216 8.97 -26.89 55.63
CA VAL A 216 8.26 -26.74 56.92
C VAL A 216 8.27 -28.02 57.72
N LYS A 217 8.09 -29.19 57.07
CA LYS A 217 8.19 -30.49 57.74
C LYS A 217 9.57 -30.75 58.30
N CYS A 218 10.64 -30.44 57.55
CA CYS A 218 12.02 -30.56 58.02
C CYS A 218 12.33 -29.57 59.13
N GLU A 219 11.87 -28.33 59.03
CA GLU A 219 12.02 -27.32 60.07
C GLU A 219 11.34 -27.73 61.38
N ASN A 220 10.12 -28.29 61.33
CA ASN A 220 9.41 -28.82 62.50
C ASN A 220 10.14 -30.01 63.13
N LYS A 221 10.64 -30.94 62.31
CA LYS A 221 11.41 -32.08 62.73
C LYS A 221 12.73 -31.65 63.45
N ILE A 222 13.34 -30.60 62.89
CA ILE A 222 14.56 -30.01 63.49
C ILE A 222 14.21 -29.30 64.79
N ALA A 223 13.12 -28.58 64.92
CA ALA A 223 12.66 -27.92 66.13
C ALA A 223 12.31 -28.93 67.23
N GLU A 224 11.66 -30.04 66.90
CA GLU A 224 11.34 -31.13 67.80
C GLU A 224 12.61 -31.79 68.34
N LEU A 225 13.62 -31.94 67.51
CA LEU A 225 14.92 -32.52 67.90
C LEU A 225 15.81 -31.56 68.73
N SER A 226 15.44 -30.23 68.77
CA SER A 226 16.35 -29.20 69.30
C SER A 226 15.99 -28.62 70.66
N VAL A 227 15.30 -29.30 71.53
CA VAL A 227 14.95 -28.80 72.87
C VAL A 227 16.09 -28.98 73.84
N SER A 228 17.07 -28.05 73.93
CA SER A 228 18.02 -27.93 75.01
C SER A 228 18.19 -26.47 75.52
N ARG A 229 18.29 -26.30 76.79
CA ARG A 229 18.26 -24.98 77.45
C ARG A 229 19.40 -24.05 77.04
N ASP A 230 20.58 -24.56 76.77
CA ASP A 230 21.77 -23.75 76.52
C ASP A 230 21.83 -23.06 75.15
N PHE A 231 21.15 -23.58 74.24
CA PHE A 231 21.07 -23.02 72.84
C PHE A 231 19.91 -22.01 72.63
N GLU A 232 19.00 -21.91 73.61
CA GLU A 232 17.86 -20.95 73.46
C GLU A 232 18.35 -19.51 73.37
N LYS A 233 19.37 -19.17 74.09
CA LYS A 233 19.92 -17.81 74.09
C LYS A 233 20.56 -17.46 72.73
N GLU A 234 21.28 -18.41 72.17
CA GLU A 234 21.90 -18.22 70.84
C GLU A 234 20.85 -18.23 69.69
N ILE A 235 19.89 -19.11 69.84
CA ILE A 235 18.70 -19.16 68.92
C ILE A 235 17.93 -17.84 68.99
N ASN A 236 17.64 -17.29 70.15
CA ASN A 236 16.94 -16.03 70.31
C ASN A 236 17.71 -14.84 69.69
N VAL A 237 19.05 -14.80 69.91
CA VAL A 237 19.89 -13.77 69.26
C VAL A 237 19.85 -13.87 67.75
N LEU A 238 19.87 -15.08 67.19
CA LEU A 238 19.75 -15.30 65.77
C LEU A 238 18.36 -14.95 65.22
N LEU A 239 17.29 -15.27 65.97
CA LEU A 239 15.88 -14.88 65.60
C LEU A 239 15.69 -13.36 65.58
N GLU A 240 16.28 -12.65 66.61
CA GLU A 240 16.22 -11.17 66.58
C GLU A 240 16.94 -10.58 65.37
N THR A 241 18.09 -11.21 65.01
CA THR A 241 18.84 -10.75 63.82
C THR A 241 18.06 -10.99 62.51
N ILE A 242 17.40 -12.15 62.39
CA ILE A 242 16.52 -12.50 61.27
C ILE A 242 15.35 -11.51 61.18
N ASN A 243 14.71 -11.21 62.31
CA ASN A 243 13.60 -10.25 62.32
C ASN A 243 14.03 -8.84 61.88
N LYS A 244 15.24 -8.40 62.24
CA LYS A 244 15.81 -7.14 61.76
C LYS A 244 16.05 -7.15 60.27
N MET A 245 16.56 -8.26 59.75
CA MET A 245 16.80 -8.39 58.30
C MET A 245 15.51 -8.52 57.49
N GLU A 246 14.50 -9.22 58.03
CA GLU A 246 13.17 -9.27 57.42
C GLU A 246 12.50 -7.88 57.34
N LEU A 247 12.72 -7.06 58.40
CA LEU A 247 12.28 -5.66 58.36
C LEU A 247 13.00 -4.87 57.27
N LEU A 248 14.31 -5.06 57.10
CA LEU A 248 15.09 -4.42 56.03
C LEU A 248 14.62 -4.87 54.66
N GLN A 249 14.32 -6.16 54.51
CA GLN A 249 13.79 -6.73 53.29
C GLN A 249 12.42 -6.16 52.95
N LYS A 250 11.55 -5.97 53.97
CA LYS A 250 10.24 -5.30 53.79
C LYS A 250 10.41 -3.86 53.35
N GLN A 251 11.34 -3.12 53.93
CA GLN A 251 11.66 -1.75 53.52
C GLN A 251 12.16 -1.69 52.04
N THR A 252 12.98 -2.67 51.68
CA THR A 252 13.45 -2.79 50.29
C THR A 252 12.27 -3.10 49.33
N GLN A 253 11.36 -3.98 49.76
CA GLN A 253 10.16 -4.29 48.95
C GLN A 253 9.22 -3.08 48.81
N GLU A 254 9.09 -2.26 49.86
CA GLU A 254 8.34 -1.00 49.79
C GLU A 254 9.00 -0.01 48.81
N SER A 255 10.33 0.07 48.81
CA SER A 255 11.09 0.89 47.86
C SER A 255 10.90 0.43 46.42
N ILE A 256 10.88 -0.88 46.17
CA ILE A 256 10.58 -1.48 44.88
C ILE A 256 9.14 -1.07 44.41
N THR A 257 8.19 -1.12 45.35
CA THR A 257 6.79 -0.75 45.04
C THR A 257 6.67 0.72 44.63
N GLN A 258 7.39 1.61 45.37
CA GLN A 258 7.42 3.04 45.02
C GLN A 258 8.08 3.29 43.66
N LYS A 259 9.19 2.61 43.38
CA LYS A 259 9.87 2.74 42.08
C LYS A 259 9.06 2.16 40.92
N ASN A 260 8.29 1.10 41.17
CA ASN A 260 7.34 0.60 40.16
C ASN A 260 6.24 1.61 39.87
N LEU A 261 5.75 2.33 40.90
CA LEU A 261 4.78 3.40 40.70
C LEU A 261 5.37 4.55 39.87
N GLU A 262 6.62 4.91 40.12
CA GLU A 262 7.38 5.90 39.36
C GLU A 262 7.58 5.45 37.91
N TYR A 263 7.97 4.21 37.70
CA TYR A 263 8.08 3.58 36.38
C TYR A 263 6.78 3.66 35.59
N ASN A 264 5.64 3.32 36.23
CA ASN A 264 4.33 3.36 35.59
C ASN A 264 3.95 4.80 35.16
N LYS A 265 4.21 5.79 36.02
CA LYS A 265 3.97 7.20 35.69
C LYS A 265 4.82 7.69 34.51
N LEU A 266 6.10 7.31 34.50
CA LEU A 266 6.98 7.66 33.38
C LEU A 266 6.53 7.00 32.07
N ASN A 267 6.11 5.75 32.15
CA ASN A 267 5.59 5.02 31.00
C ASN A 267 4.28 5.64 30.45
N GLU A 268 3.40 6.06 31.36
CA GLU A 268 2.20 6.85 30.97
C GLU A 268 2.59 8.17 30.32
N SER A 269 3.65 8.81 30.82
CA SER A 269 4.16 10.06 30.23
C SER A 269 4.71 9.86 28.82
N VAL A 270 5.42 8.77 28.56
CA VAL A 270 5.88 8.43 27.19
C VAL A 270 4.68 8.29 26.26
N ASN A 271 3.65 7.57 26.70
CA ASN A 271 2.44 7.40 25.91
C ASN A 271 1.72 8.74 25.65
N ALA A 272 1.65 9.60 26.66
CA ALA A 272 1.06 10.92 26.51
C ALA A 272 1.86 11.81 25.53
N ILE A 273 3.19 11.72 25.54
CA ILE A 273 4.05 12.44 24.59
C ILE A 273 3.83 11.91 23.17
N LEU A 274 3.71 10.58 23.00
CA LEU A 274 3.42 9.96 21.71
C LEU A 274 2.07 10.41 21.13
N VAL A 275 1.06 10.50 21.99
CA VAL A 275 -0.26 11.03 21.58
C VAL A 275 -0.12 12.47 21.12
N LYS A 276 0.51 13.33 21.93
CA LYS A 276 0.73 14.74 21.57
C LYS A 276 1.57 14.91 20.30
N LYS A 277 2.55 14.04 20.09
CA LYS A 277 3.33 14.02 18.85
C LYS A 277 2.42 13.78 17.64
N ASN A 278 1.57 12.75 17.74
CA ASN A 278 0.65 12.40 16.66
C ASN A 278 -0.36 13.53 16.40
N GLU A 279 -0.92 14.12 17.46
CA GLU A 279 -1.81 15.29 17.35
C GLU A 279 -1.14 16.47 16.68
N ALA A 280 0.11 16.77 17.04
CA ALA A 280 0.87 17.86 16.44
C ALA A 280 1.16 17.63 14.95
N ILE A 281 1.49 16.37 14.58
CA ILE A 281 1.68 15.97 13.19
C ILE A 281 0.36 16.08 12.41
N GLU A 282 -0.72 15.62 13.01
CA GLU A 282 -2.05 15.67 12.40
C GLU A 282 -2.50 17.11 12.19
N PHE A 283 -2.25 17.97 13.18
CA PHE A 283 -2.57 19.40 13.09
C PHE A 283 -1.81 20.08 11.94
N ASP A 284 -0.48 19.89 11.85
CA ASP A 284 0.33 20.49 10.78
C ASP A 284 -0.05 19.92 9.39
N ASN A 285 -0.37 18.63 9.33
CA ASN A 285 -0.87 18.00 8.10
C ASN A 285 -2.23 18.58 7.67
N ASN A 286 -3.12 18.82 8.62
CA ASN A 286 -4.42 19.41 8.34
C ASN A 286 -4.28 20.87 7.88
N GLU A 287 -3.42 21.65 8.55
CA GLU A 287 -3.11 23.03 8.16
C GLU A 287 -2.51 23.08 6.75
N PHE A 288 -1.56 22.20 6.46
CA PHE A 288 -0.99 22.10 5.11
C PHE A 288 -2.00 21.64 4.07
N SER A 289 -2.90 20.73 4.43
CA SER A 289 -3.99 20.27 3.55
C SER A 289 -4.92 21.43 3.15
N GLU A 290 -5.26 22.31 4.09
CA GLU A 290 -6.06 23.50 3.78
C GLU A 290 -5.31 24.48 2.87
N PHE A 291 -4.03 24.73 3.15
CA PHE A 291 -3.18 25.50 2.26
C PHE A 291 -3.11 24.88 0.85
N TYR A 292 -2.95 23.56 0.81
CA TYR A 292 -2.85 22.80 -0.44
C TYR A 292 -4.14 22.90 -1.27
N LYS A 293 -5.30 22.76 -0.63
CA LYS A 293 -6.60 22.96 -1.29
C LYS A 293 -6.71 24.35 -1.91
N ALA A 294 -6.29 25.38 -1.17
CA ALA A 294 -6.30 26.77 -1.67
C ALA A 294 -5.35 26.97 -2.87
N TYR A 295 -4.14 26.40 -2.79
CA TYR A 295 -3.19 26.40 -3.90
C TYR A 295 -3.80 25.71 -5.13
N LEU A 296 -4.38 24.52 -4.93
CA LEU A 296 -5.00 23.75 -6.01
C LEU A 296 -6.10 24.54 -6.72
N SER A 297 -6.99 25.19 -5.97
CA SER A 297 -8.07 26.02 -6.51
C SER A 297 -7.53 27.15 -7.40
N LYS A 298 -6.51 27.89 -6.91
CA LYS A 298 -5.90 28.97 -7.67
C LYS A 298 -5.18 28.49 -8.94
N LYS A 299 -4.46 27.40 -8.82
CA LYS A 299 -3.71 26.80 -9.93
C LYS A 299 -4.67 26.37 -11.05
N THR A 300 -5.76 25.67 -10.70
CA THR A 300 -6.79 25.24 -11.64
C THR A 300 -7.41 26.44 -12.38
N SER A 301 -7.69 27.52 -11.66
CA SER A 301 -8.23 28.75 -12.27
C SER A 301 -7.28 29.33 -13.30
N LEU A 302 -5.99 29.43 -12.95
CA LEU A 302 -4.98 29.97 -13.88
C LEU A 302 -4.78 29.09 -15.12
N GLU A 303 -4.71 27.77 -14.94
CA GLU A 303 -4.55 26.83 -16.05
C GLU A 303 -5.78 26.84 -16.99
N SER A 304 -6.98 27.04 -16.42
CA SER A 304 -8.20 27.24 -17.23
C SER A 304 -8.07 28.46 -18.12
N GLN A 305 -7.70 29.58 -17.54
CA GLN A 305 -7.55 30.83 -18.27
C GLN A 305 -6.47 30.73 -19.37
N ILE A 306 -5.35 30.09 -19.04
CA ILE A 306 -4.27 29.81 -20.00
C ILE A 306 -4.77 28.95 -21.16
N ASN A 307 -5.55 27.90 -20.86
CA ASN A 307 -6.10 27.03 -21.88
C ASN A 307 -7.14 27.75 -22.76
N GLU A 308 -7.96 28.59 -22.15
CA GLU A 308 -8.93 29.40 -22.88
C GLU A 308 -8.24 30.40 -23.84
N LEU A 309 -7.19 31.09 -23.36
CA LEU A 309 -6.42 32.00 -24.20
C LEU A 309 -5.68 31.26 -25.31
N ASN A 310 -5.08 30.12 -25.00
CA ASN A 310 -4.44 29.27 -26.00
C ASN A 310 -5.43 28.81 -27.10
N ARG A 311 -6.68 28.52 -26.69
CA ARG A 311 -7.75 28.21 -27.67
C ARG A 311 -8.04 29.42 -28.53
N LYS A 312 -8.29 30.60 -27.92
CA LYS A 312 -8.60 31.85 -28.65
C LYS A 312 -7.48 32.20 -29.64
N ILE A 313 -6.23 32.14 -29.20
CA ILE A 313 -5.06 32.39 -30.07
C ILE A 313 -5.05 31.43 -31.27
N ARG A 314 -5.34 30.14 -31.05
CA ARG A 314 -5.41 29.15 -32.14
C ARG A 314 -6.58 29.40 -33.06
N GLU A 315 -7.74 29.76 -32.54
CA GLU A 315 -8.94 30.10 -33.33
C GLU A 315 -8.63 31.30 -34.22
N ILE A 316 -8.02 32.36 -33.69
CA ILE A 316 -7.66 33.56 -34.45
C ILE A 316 -6.60 33.22 -35.51
N LYS A 317 -5.55 32.45 -35.13
CA LYS A 317 -4.48 32.03 -36.06
C LYS A 317 -4.99 31.13 -37.19
N ASN A 318 -6.05 30.35 -36.94
CA ASN A 318 -6.63 29.40 -37.88
C ASN A 318 -7.74 29.99 -38.77
N ILE A 319 -8.04 31.30 -38.67
CA ILE A 319 -9.00 31.95 -39.55
C ILE A 319 -8.46 31.85 -40.97
N LYS A 320 -9.16 31.07 -41.76
CA LYS A 320 -8.85 30.90 -43.18
C LYS A 320 -9.50 32.00 -43.99
N ASP A 321 -8.75 32.45 -44.96
CA ASP A 321 -9.21 33.45 -45.96
C ASP A 321 -9.99 32.85 -47.13
N VAL A 322 -10.41 31.59 -46.93
CA VAL A 322 -11.18 30.85 -47.96
C VAL A 322 -12.48 30.27 -47.37
N CYS A 323 -13.53 30.34 -48.11
CA CYS A 323 -14.82 29.79 -47.74
C CYS A 323 -14.76 28.26 -47.61
N PRO A 324 -15.16 27.69 -46.45
CA PRO A 324 -15.08 26.25 -46.24
C PRO A 324 -16.01 25.41 -47.12
N THR A 325 -17.03 26.04 -47.71
CA THR A 325 -18.05 25.36 -48.49
C THR A 325 -17.75 25.38 -49.99
N CYS A 326 -17.13 26.45 -50.53
CA CYS A 326 -16.93 26.61 -51.98
C CYS A 326 -15.47 26.86 -52.38
N GLY A 327 -14.52 26.98 -51.44
CA GLY A 327 -13.09 27.16 -51.73
C GLY A 327 -12.67 28.55 -52.24
N GLN A 328 -13.59 29.51 -52.39
CA GLN A 328 -13.28 30.86 -52.88
C GLN A 328 -12.63 31.72 -51.78
N LYS A 329 -11.66 32.56 -52.18
CA LYS A 329 -11.06 33.53 -51.27
C LYS A 329 -12.12 34.57 -50.83
N LEU A 330 -12.25 34.76 -49.55
CA LEU A 330 -13.12 35.78 -48.97
C LEU A 330 -12.39 37.12 -49.01
N PRO A 331 -12.98 38.16 -49.65
CA PRO A 331 -12.37 39.51 -49.65
C PRO A 331 -12.48 40.11 -48.24
N ASN A 332 -11.38 40.67 -47.77
CA ASN A 332 -11.27 41.40 -46.48
C ASN A 332 -11.41 40.59 -45.19
N VAL A 333 -10.83 39.42 -45.12
CA VAL A 333 -10.66 38.76 -43.79
C VAL A 333 -9.56 39.46 -43.03
N ILE A 334 -9.97 40.33 -42.12
CA ILE A 334 -9.04 40.90 -41.16
C ILE A 334 -8.84 39.92 -40.03
N LYS A 335 -7.66 39.33 -39.95
CA LYS A 335 -7.32 38.52 -38.79
C LYS A 335 -7.07 39.46 -37.60
N PRO A 336 -7.76 39.25 -36.50
CA PRO A 336 -7.44 40.00 -35.30
C PRO A 336 -5.97 39.73 -34.85
N SER A 337 -5.35 40.71 -34.31
CA SER A 337 -4.04 40.51 -33.68
C SER A 337 -4.19 39.62 -32.44
N THR A 338 -3.27 38.75 -32.24
CA THR A 338 -3.21 37.87 -31.02
C THR A 338 -2.29 38.45 -29.94
N GLU A 339 -1.77 39.68 -30.15
CA GLU A 339 -0.75 40.26 -29.27
C GLU A 339 -1.24 40.44 -27.81
N ASN A 340 -2.50 40.85 -27.67
CA ASN A 340 -3.08 41.04 -26.34
C ASN A 340 -3.29 39.68 -25.62
N GLU A 341 -3.80 38.72 -26.30
CA GLU A 341 -4.01 37.34 -25.77
C GLU A 341 -2.67 36.66 -25.46
N GLU A 342 -1.67 36.84 -26.32
CA GLU A 342 -0.32 36.32 -26.09
C GLU A 342 0.36 37.03 -24.91
N TYR A 343 0.13 38.34 -24.72
CA TYR A 343 0.59 39.07 -23.56
C TYR A 343 -0.10 38.60 -22.26
N GLU A 344 -1.42 38.47 -22.28
CA GLU A 344 -2.18 37.92 -21.15
C GLU A 344 -1.76 36.50 -20.82
N LEU A 345 -1.57 35.67 -21.84
CA LEU A 345 -1.08 34.30 -21.69
C LEU A 345 0.27 34.24 -20.97
N ASN A 346 1.19 35.12 -21.38
CA ASN A 346 2.50 35.21 -20.75
C ASN A 346 2.38 35.64 -19.28
N ASN A 347 1.54 36.62 -18.96
CA ASN A 347 1.32 37.08 -17.60
C ASN A 347 0.71 36.00 -16.70
N LEU A 348 -0.26 35.25 -17.23
CA LEU A 348 -0.86 34.14 -16.51
C LEU A 348 0.14 32.98 -16.30
N THR A 349 1.00 32.74 -17.28
CA THR A 349 2.07 31.74 -17.16
C THR A 349 3.10 32.11 -16.09
N ILE A 350 3.46 33.39 -16.02
CA ILE A 350 4.33 33.91 -14.95
C ILE A 350 3.65 33.76 -13.59
N SER A 351 2.35 34.10 -13.54
CA SER A 351 1.56 33.99 -12.30
C SER A 351 1.46 32.55 -11.83
N LEU A 352 1.28 31.61 -12.74
CA LEU A 352 1.27 30.17 -12.46
C LEU A 352 2.64 29.69 -11.94
N SER A 353 3.72 30.16 -12.57
CA SER A 353 5.08 29.84 -12.13
C SER A 353 5.36 30.36 -10.72
N SER A 354 4.96 31.60 -10.43
CA SER A 354 5.07 32.20 -9.10
C SER A 354 4.26 31.45 -8.05
N LEU A 355 3.05 31.03 -8.41
CA LEU A 355 2.18 30.23 -7.54
C LEU A 355 2.81 28.86 -7.22
N ASN A 356 3.39 28.19 -8.23
CA ASN A 356 4.10 26.94 -8.06
C ASN A 356 5.33 27.11 -7.14
N GLY A 357 6.11 28.17 -7.35
CA GLY A 357 7.25 28.50 -6.47
C GLY A 357 6.84 28.76 -5.02
N THR A 358 5.66 29.36 -4.81
CA THR A 358 5.09 29.56 -3.47
C THR A 358 4.70 28.23 -2.84
N TYR A 359 4.12 27.34 -3.62
CA TYR A 359 3.78 25.99 -3.17
C TYR A 359 5.03 25.21 -2.78
N GLU A 360 6.06 25.20 -3.62
CA GLU A 360 7.31 24.49 -3.32
C GLU A 360 7.94 24.96 -2.01
N LYS A 361 7.95 26.29 -1.79
CA LYS A 361 8.46 26.86 -0.53
C LYS A 361 7.63 26.40 0.68
N ASN A 362 6.31 26.44 0.57
CA ASN A 362 5.45 26.05 1.68
C ASN A 362 5.49 24.53 1.93
N ASN A 363 5.60 23.75 0.87
CA ASN A 363 5.78 22.30 0.98
C ASN A 363 7.11 21.95 1.66
N ALA A 364 8.19 22.62 1.27
CA ALA A 364 9.49 22.45 1.93
C ALA A 364 9.42 22.87 3.42
N ALA A 365 8.74 23.99 3.70
CA ALA A 365 8.53 24.45 5.07
C ALA A 365 7.67 23.48 5.90
N HIS A 366 6.63 22.88 5.31
CA HIS A 366 5.82 21.85 5.94
C HIS A 366 6.66 20.61 6.30
N VAL A 367 7.44 20.11 5.34
CA VAL A 367 8.35 18.97 5.57
C VAL A 367 9.35 19.28 6.69
N GLU A 368 9.90 20.50 6.70
CA GLU A 368 10.83 20.91 7.77
C GLU A 368 10.13 21.06 9.11
N ARG A 369 8.89 21.58 9.16
CA ARG A 369 8.11 21.61 10.41
C ARG A 369 7.84 20.20 10.95
N LEU A 370 7.41 19.27 10.09
CA LEU A 370 7.21 17.87 10.49
C LEU A 370 8.49 17.23 11.03
N LYS A 371 9.62 17.55 10.39
CA LYS A 371 10.93 17.09 10.87
C LYS A 371 11.26 17.66 12.23
N ASN A 372 10.99 18.96 12.42
CA ASN A 372 11.22 19.64 13.70
C ASN A 372 10.30 19.11 14.80
N ILE A 373 9.00 18.90 14.50
CA ILE A 373 8.06 18.27 15.42
C ILE A 373 8.57 16.88 15.83
N ASN A 374 8.97 16.09 14.84
CA ASN A 374 9.52 14.75 15.12
C ASN A 374 10.78 14.82 15.99
N ALA A 375 11.70 15.74 15.68
CA ALA A 375 12.92 15.91 16.44
C ALA A 375 12.64 16.37 17.88
N GLN A 376 11.74 17.34 18.04
CA GLN A 376 11.37 17.88 19.35
C GLN A 376 10.74 16.82 20.24
N TYR A 377 9.76 16.09 19.71
CA TYR A 377 9.12 15.03 20.50
C TYR A 377 10.03 13.82 20.71
N GLN A 378 10.90 13.53 19.74
CA GLN A 378 11.89 12.46 19.92
C GLN A 378 12.88 12.79 21.04
N LEU A 379 13.26 14.06 21.16
CA LEU A 379 14.09 14.50 22.29
C LEU A 379 13.37 14.23 23.62
N GLN A 380 12.11 14.69 23.74
CA GLN A 380 11.32 14.48 24.95
C GLN A 380 11.10 13.00 25.27
N ILE A 381 10.87 12.18 24.24
CA ILE A 381 10.75 10.72 24.39
C ILE A 381 12.06 10.15 24.91
N ASN A 382 13.18 10.55 24.31
CA ASN A 382 14.50 10.07 24.72
C ASN A 382 14.83 10.45 26.16
N ASP A 383 14.52 11.71 26.54
CA ASP A 383 14.75 12.19 27.92
C ASP A 383 13.90 11.38 28.91
N THR A 384 12.61 11.17 28.60
CA THR A 384 11.70 10.39 29.45
C THR A 384 12.08 8.91 29.46
N GLN A 385 12.53 8.38 28.33
CA GLN A 385 13.02 7.01 28.19
C GLN A 385 14.31 6.81 29.00
N THR A 386 15.20 7.79 28.98
CA THR A 386 16.41 7.79 29.81
C THR A 386 16.05 7.71 31.30
N ALA A 387 15.08 8.56 31.72
CA ALA A 387 14.60 8.49 33.11
C ALA A 387 13.95 7.13 33.43
N LEU A 388 13.23 6.56 32.49
CA LEU A 388 12.60 5.23 32.61
C LEU A 388 13.66 4.13 32.76
N ASP A 389 14.74 4.22 31.98
CA ASP A 389 15.87 3.29 32.05
C ASP A 389 16.68 3.44 33.36
N GLU A 390 16.79 4.67 33.88
CA GLU A 390 17.37 4.91 35.19
C GLU A 390 16.54 4.24 36.30
N VAL A 391 15.23 4.48 36.33
CA VAL A 391 14.32 3.84 37.31
C VAL A 391 14.34 2.33 37.16
N LYS A 392 14.42 1.81 35.95
CA LYS A 392 14.56 0.37 35.68
C LYS A 392 15.86 -0.20 36.22
N LYS A 393 16.96 0.57 36.10
CA LYS A 393 18.28 0.19 36.65
C LYS A 393 18.26 0.19 38.18
N GLU A 394 17.60 1.20 38.78
CA GLU A 394 17.42 1.25 40.23
C GLU A 394 16.55 0.08 40.74
N LEU A 395 15.45 -0.23 40.03
CA LEU A 395 14.63 -1.41 40.32
C LEU A 395 15.44 -2.70 40.23
N ALA A 396 16.31 -2.84 39.23
CA ALA A 396 17.18 -4.00 39.09
C ALA A 396 18.18 -4.12 40.28
N THR A 397 18.73 -2.99 40.76
CA THR A 397 19.63 -2.98 41.94
C THR A 397 18.90 -3.33 43.22
N LEU A 398 17.68 -2.81 43.40
CA LEU A 398 16.83 -3.13 44.55
C LEU A 398 16.42 -4.62 44.56
N HIS A 399 16.06 -5.17 43.40
CA HIS A 399 15.77 -6.59 43.25
C HIS A 399 16.99 -7.47 43.52
N ALA A 400 18.20 -7.04 43.10
CA ALA A 400 19.45 -7.73 43.41
C ALA A 400 19.75 -7.69 44.91
N ALA A 401 19.46 -6.56 45.57
CA ALA A 401 19.63 -6.44 47.02
C ALA A 401 18.66 -7.32 47.82
N LEU A 402 17.46 -7.55 47.31
CA LEU A 402 16.50 -8.50 47.90
C LEU A 402 16.94 -9.96 47.76
N ASN A 403 17.68 -10.30 46.68
CA ASN A 403 18.14 -11.65 46.41
C ASN A 403 19.48 -12.01 47.09
N THR A 404 20.24 -11.04 47.54
CA THR A 404 21.49 -11.24 48.33
C THR A 404 21.15 -11.35 49.81
N SER A 405 20.56 -12.41 50.17
CA SER A 405 20.08 -12.39 51.54
C SER A 405 21.00 -13.10 52.51
N ASP A 406 21.71 -12.28 53.27
CA ASP A 406 22.22 -12.64 54.59
C ASP A 406 21.15 -13.31 55.47
N LEU A 407 19.87 -13.09 55.18
CA LEU A 407 18.73 -13.74 55.84
C LEU A 407 18.75 -15.27 55.65
N PHE A 408 19.11 -15.74 54.43
CA PHE A 408 19.28 -17.17 54.18
C PHE A 408 20.45 -17.75 54.98
N GLU A 409 21.54 -16.99 55.03
CA GLU A 409 22.73 -17.38 55.80
C GLU A 409 22.43 -17.43 57.30
N LEU A 410 21.66 -16.47 57.81
CA LEU A 410 21.21 -16.43 59.21
C LEU A 410 20.25 -17.57 59.56
N LYS A 411 19.29 -17.89 58.67
CA LYS A 411 18.40 -19.04 58.87
C LYS A 411 19.19 -20.38 58.85
N THR A 412 20.22 -20.46 58.02
CA THR A 412 21.12 -21.63 57.98
C THR A 412 21.97 -21.75 59.27
N LYS A 413 22.46 -20.61 59.79
CA LYS A 413 23.19 -20.56 61.09
C LYS A 413 22.27 -20.92 62.25
N LEU A 414 21.03 -20.41 62.26
CA LEU A 414 20.02 -20.77 63.26
C LEU A 414 19.80 -22.29 63.31
N ASN A 415 19.65 -22.89 62.12
CA ASN A 415 19.48 -24.32 62.00
C ASN A 415 20.74 -25.10 62.51
N ALA A 416 21.96 -24.58 62.25
CA ALA A 416 23.18 -25.18 62.69
C ALA A 416 23.27 -25.20 64.21
N VAL A 417 22.94 -24.07 64.87
CA VAL A 417 22.98 -23.99 66.38
C VAL A 417 21.89 -24.87 66.99
N GLN A 418 20.70 -24.93 66.37
CA GLN A 418 19.64 -25.81 66.82
C GLN A 418 19.98 -27.29 66.73
N MET A 419 20.84 -27.64 65.79
CA MET A 419 21.30 -29.03 65.60
C MET A 419 22.37 -29.48 66.55
N GLU A 420 23.31 -28.60 66.87
CA GLU A 420 24.33 -28.90 67.89
C GLU A 420 23.71 -29.18 69.26
N LYS A 421 22.45 -28.69 69.42
CA LYS A 421 21.71 -28.86 70.68
C LYS A 421 21.34 -30.30 71.01
N ASN A 422 21.13 -31.06 69.96
CA ASN A 422 20.68 -32.43 70.17
C ASN A 422 21.78 -33.44 69.82
N ASN A 423 22.38 -34.05 70.81
CA ASN A 423 23.44 -35.04 70.70
C ASN A 423 23.19 -36.29 69.86
N HIS A 424 22.28 -36.13 68.89
CA HIS A 424 22.03 -37.15 67.87
C HIS A 424 22.57 -36.70 66.50
N LEU A 425 23.91 -36.61 66.43
CA LEU A 425 24.70 -36.17 65.30
C LEU A 425 24.22 -36.79 63.92
N LYS A 426 23.89 -38.04 63.96
CA LYS A 426 23.59 -38.78 62.75
C LYS A 426 22.23 -38.41 62.10
N ASN A 427 21.14 -38.33 62.89
CA ASN A 427 19.83 -37.93 62.40
C ASN A 427 19.77 -36.46 62.05
N LEU A 428 20.63 -35.67 62.62
CA LEU A 428 20.75 -34.25 62.38
C LEU A 428 21.53 -33.94 61.14
N GLU A 429 22.56 -34.69 60.83
CA GLU A 429 23.35 -34.54 59.60
C GLU A 429 22.54 -34.87 58.37
N ASP A 430 21.71 -35.91 58.47
CA ASP A 430 20.76 -36.28 57.38
C ASP A 430 19.67 -35.23 57.21
N ALA A 431 19.07 -34.70 58.26
CA ALA A 431 18.12 -33.62 58.24
C ALA A 431 18.73 -32.28 57.74
N LYS A 432 20.01 -32.03 58.06
CA LYS A 432 20.78 -30.92 57.49
C LYS A 432 20.91 -31.00 55.97
N LYS A 433 21.29 -32.17 55.50
CA LYS A 433 21.50 -32.41 54.09
C LYS A 433 20.19 -32.26 53.34
N GLU A 434 19.13 -32.88 53.85
CA GLU A 434 17.78 -32.78 53.25
C GLU A 434 17.28 -31.34 53.18
N LEU A 435 17.45 -30.54 54.27
CA LEU A 435 17.06 -29.14 54.32
C LEU A 435 17.84 -28.25 53.33
N SER A 436 19.16 -28.48 53.23
CA SER A 436 19.99 -27.73 52.30
C SER A 436 19.67 -28.00 50.84
N GLU A 437 19.34 -29.26 50.52
CA GLU A 437 18.91 -29.66 49.18
C GLU A 437 17.54 -29.03 48.80
N ILE A 438 16.59 -29.03 49.76
CA ILE A 438 15.28 -28.40 49.58
C ILE A 438 15.41 -26.88 49.36
N ILE A 439 16.26 -26.20 50.17
CA ILE A 439 16.45 -24.74 50.05
C ILE A 439 17.18 -24.38 48.74
N ALA A 440 18.16 -25.16 48.33
CA ALA A 440 18.82 -24.96 47.05
C ALA A 440 17.85 -25.14 45.88
N GLU A 441 16.93 -26.11 45.98
CA GLU A 441 15.87 -26.31 45.01
C GLU A 441 14.86 -25.14 45.01
N GLU A 442 14.45 -24.64 46.23
CA GLU A 442 13.60 -23.46 46.36
C GLU A 442 14.22 -22.21 45.73
N GLN A 443 15.50 -21.96 45.93
CA GLN A 443 16.17 -20.81 45.31
C GLN A 443 16.20 -20.93 43.78
N LYS A 444 16.52 -22.12 43.30
CA LYS A 444 16.49 -22.42 41.88
C LYS A 444 15.09 -22.25 41.30
N LEU A 445 14.09 -22.79 41.98
CA LEU A 445 12.68 -22.65 41.58
C LEU A 445 12.25 -21.19 41.60
N THR A 446 12.65 -20.41 42.60
CA THR A 446 12.32 -18.97 42.70
C THR A 446 12.93 -18.19 41.54
N ALA A 447 14.19 -18.45 41.19
CA ALA A 447 14.85 -17.82 40.06
C ALA A 447 14.18 -18.21 38.73
N GLU A 448 13.85 -19.49 38.56
CA GLU A 448 13.13 -19.97 37.38
C GLU A 448 11.70 -19.35 37.27
N ILE A 449 10.96 -19.29 38.40
CA ILE A 449 9.65 -18.65 38.45
C ILE A 449 9.74 -17.17 38.02
N GLN A 450 10.75 -16.47 38.52
CA GLN A 450 10.94 -15.05 38.16
C GLN A 450 11.27 -14.87 36.67
N GLU A 451 12.13 -15.73 36.12
CA GLU A 451 12.43 -15.73 34.69
C GLU A 451 11.19 -16.00 33.85
N TYR A 452 10.44 -17.05 34.19
CA TYR A 452 9.22 -17.39 33.44
C TYR A 452 8.09 -16.38 33.63
N THR A 453 8.00 -15.74 34.80
CA THR A 453 7.05 -14.64 35.05
C THR A 453 7.40 -13.43 34.20
N THR A 454 8.67 -13.10 34.04
CA THR A 454 9.11 -12.03 33.12
C THR A 454 8.76 -12.39 31.66
N LYS A 455 9.06 -13.62 31.27
CA LYS A 455 8.67 -14.11 29.92
C LYS A 455 7.16 -14.04 29.69
N GLN A 456 6.36 -14.41 30.69
CA GLN A 456 4.90 -14.32 30.64
C GLN A 456 4.46 -12.86 30.42
N ASN A 457 4.99 -11.95 31.24
CA ASN A 457 4.66 -10.52 31.15
C ASN A 457 5.05 -9.93 29.77
N ASP A 458 6.19 -10.32 29.25
CA ASP A 458 6.65 -9.90 27.92
C ASP A 458 5.72 -10.44 26.81
N ILE A 459 5.34 -11.71 26.90
CA ILE A 459 4.40 -12.32 25.95
C ILE A 459 3.03 -11.64 26.04
N ASP A 460 2.51 -11.41 27.25
CA ASP A 460 1.24 -10.73 27.47
C ASP A 460 1.26 -9.29 26.92
N ALA A 461 2.37 -8.58 27.13
CA ALA A 461 2.57 -7.26 26.53
C ALA A 461 2.55 -7.33 24.99
N HIS A 462 3.24 -8.30 24.41
CA HIS A 462 3.23 -8.53 22.98
C HIS A 462 1.83 -8.90 22.45
N ILE A 463 1.11 -9.78 23.12
CA ILE A 463 -0.28 -10.15 22.79
C ILE A 463 -1.17 -8.90 22.81
N LYS A 464 -1.02 -8.07 23.82
CA LYS A 464 -1.78 -6.81 23.94
C LYS A 464 -1.53 -5.88 22.74
N VAL A 465 -0.28 -5.69 22.37
CA VAL A 465 0.10 -4.87 21.22
C VAL A 465 -0.44 -5.46 19.91
N VAL A 466 -0.28 -6.78 19.71
CA VAL A 466 -0.78 -7.46 18.51
C VAL A 466 -2.30 -7.44 18.44
N ASN A 467 -3.00 -7.54 19.57
CA ASN A 467 -4.46 -7.40 19.62
C ASN A 467 -4.92 -5.96 19.33
N GLN A 468 -4.20 -4.96 19.81
CA GLN A 468 -4.44 -3.57 19.43
C GLN A 468 -4.26 -3.38 17.92
N LEU A 469 -3.17 -3.91 17.36
CA LEU A 469 -2.95 -3.89 15.93
C LEU A 469 -4.08 -4.61 15.16
N ASN A 470 -4.51 -5.79 15.64
CA ASN A 470 -5.64 -6.51 15.04
C ASN A 470 -6.94 -5.69 15.03
N THR A 471 -7.19 -4.94 16.10
CA THR A 471 -8.34 -4.05 16.20
C THR A 471 -8.25 -2.91 15.20
N LEU A 472 -7.08 -2.27 15.08
CA LEU A 472 -6.82 -1.22 14.10
C LEU A 472 -6.98 -1.74 12.66
N VAL A 473 -6.40 -2.92 12.37
CA VAL A 473 -6.51 -3.54 11.03
C VAL A 473 -7.96 -3.89 10.69
N LYS A 474 -8.73 -4.39 11.65
CA LYS A 474 -10.14 -4.75 11.41
C LYS A 474 -11.05 -3.54 11.23
N ARG A 475 -10.82 -2.45 11.96
CA ARG A 475 -11.71 -1.30 12.02
C ARG A 475 -11.27 -0.16 11.12
N ASP A 476 -10.00 0.19 11.17
CA ASP A 476 -9.54 1.48 10.65
C ASP A 476 -8.61 1.34 9.45
N PHE A 477 -7.87 0.24 9.32
CA PHE A 477 -6.81 0.10 8.32
C PHE A 477 -7.35 0.09 6.88
N ARG A 478 -8.49 -0.57 6.64
CA ARG A 478 -9.15 -0.52 5.33
C ARG A 478 -9.53 0.92 4.96
N GLY A 479 -10.15 1.64 5.90
CA GLY A 479 -10.52 3.04 5.71
C GLY A 479 -9.29 3.92 5.49
N TYR A 480 -8.23 3.67 6.23
CA TYR A 480 -6.97 4.40 6.09
C TYR A 480 -6.31 4.17 4.70
N LEU A 481 -6.15 2.90 4.30
CA LEU A 481 -5.60 2.57 2.96
C LEU A 481 -6.45 3.17 1.84
N LEU A 482 -7.76 3.02 1.95
CA LEU A 482 -8.68 3.52 0.95
C LEU A 482 -8.66 5.05 0.91
N LYS A 483 -8.59 5.70 2.06
CA LYS A 483 -8.49 7.16 2.15
C LYS A 483 -7.20 7.67 1.50
N ASP A 484 -6.05 7.09 1.81
CA ASP A 484 -4.76 7.47 1.21
C ASP A 484 -4.78 7.32 -0.32
N ILE A 485 -5.38 6.24 -0.82
CA ILE A 485 -5.58 5.99 -2.24
C ILE A 485 -6.51 7.04 -2.86
N ILE A 486 -7.63 7.34 -2.21
CA ILE A 486 -8.59 8.33 -2.69
C ILE A 486 -7.99 9.72 -2.67
N ASP A 487 -7.32 10.10 -1.60
CA ASP A 487 -6.63 11.39 -1.48
C ASP A 487 -5.59 11.56 -2.60
N TYR A 488 -4.89 10.48 -2.98
CA TYR A 488 -3.98 10.49 -4.11
C TYR A 488 -4.70 10.65 -5.45
N ILE A 489 -5.78 9.89 -5.68
CA ILE A 489 -6.59 10.01 -6.91
C ILE A 489 -7.18 11.42 -7.02
N ASP A 490 -7.70 11.96 -5.91
CA ASP A 490 -8.26 13.31 -5.84
C ASP A 490 -7.23 14.36 -6.20
N LEU A 491 -6.03 14.24 -5.65
CA LEU A 491 -4.91 15.11 -5.98
C LEU A 491 -4.58 15.09 -7.48
N ARG A 492 -4.39 13.89 -8.04
CA ARG A 492 -4.03 13.72 -9.45
C ARG A 492 -5.16 14.18 -10.37
N ALA A 493 -6.40 13.83 -10.02
CA ALA A 493 -7.57 14.23 -10.80
C ALA A 493 -7.75 15.76 -10.82
N LYS A 494 -7.50 16.45 -9.71
CA LYS A 494 -7.47 17.91 -9.64
C LYS A 494 -6.39 18.52 -10.51
N GLU A 495 -5.19 17.97 -10.51
CA GLU A 495 -4.11 18.40 -11.39
C GLU A 495 -4.49 18.25 -12.87
N TYR A 496 -5.14 17.16 -13.21
CA TYR A 496 -5.58 16.90 -14.59
C TYR A 496 -6.78 17.76 -14.98
N SER A 497 -7.70 17.95 -14.05
CA SER A 497 -8.86 18.85 -14.23
C SER A 497 -8.42 20.28 -14.52
N GLU A 498 -7.38 20.75 -13.85
CA GLU A 498 -6.78 22.05 -14.07
C GLU A 498 -6.25 22.22 -15.50
N VAL A 499 -5.60 21.19 -16.04
CA VAL A 499 -5.11 21.21 -17.43
C VAL A 499 -6.24 21.20 -18.43
N VAL A 500 -7.29 20.39 -18.19
CA VAL A 500 -8.38 20.17 -19.16
C VAL A 500 -9.46 21.24 -19.07
N PHE A 501 -9.83 21.65 -17.87
CA PHE A 501 -10.94 22.56 -17.63
C PHE A 501 -10.48 23.94 -17.15
N GLY A 502 -9.24 24.07 -16.71
CA GLY A 502 -8.72 25.28 -16.06
C GLY A 502 -9.21 25.47 -14.63
N THR A 503 -9.86 24.45 -14.04
CA THR A 503 -10.36 24.51 -12.67
C THR A 503 -9.97 23.24 -11.91
N ARG A 504 -9.84 23.33 -10.58
CA ARG A 504 -9.59 22.21 -9.68
C ARG A 504 -10.84 21.78 -8.92
N ASP A 505 -11.99 22.02 -9.49
CA ASP A 505 -13.27 21.78 -8.84
C ASP A 505 -13.72 20.31 -8.87
N LEU A 506 -12.90 19.42 -9.42
CA LEU A 506 -13.12 17.98 -9.33
C LEU A 506 -12.68 17.50 -7.97
N SER A 507 -13.54 16.77 -7.25
CA SER A 507 -13.21 16.22 -5.95
C SER A 507 -13.77 14.82 -5.76
N PHE A 508 -13.03 14.06 -4.95
CA PHE A 508 -13.40 12.72 -4.50
C PHE A 508 -13.55 12.73 -2.98
N GLU A 509 -14.65 12.20 -2.51
CA GLU A 509 -14.94 12.13 -1.09
C GLU A 509 -15.34 10.69 -0.71
N LEU A 510 -14.71 10.18 0.35
CA LEU A 510 -15.10 8.93 0.97
C LEU A 510 -16.10 9.22 2.09
N ASP A 511 -17.36 8.88 1.86
CA ASP A 511 -18.41 8.92 2.86
C ASP A 511 -18.88 7.50 3.18
N GLY A 512 -18.42 6.98 4.30
CA GLY A 512 -18.70 5.60 4.72
C GLY A 512 -18.31 4.57 3.67
N ASN A 513 -19.29 4.01 3.00
CA ASN A 513 -19.11 3.01 1.94
C ASN A 513 -19.19 3.60 0.52
N ASN A 514 -19.31 4.90 0.38
CA ASN A 514 -19.51 5.56 -0.90
C ASN A 514 -18.30 6.40 -1.28
N ILE A 515 -17.91 6.35 -2.55
CA ILE A 515 -16.98 7.30 -3.14
C ILE A 515 -17.78 8.23 -4.02
N ASN A 516 -17.96 9.44 -3.52
CA ASN A 516 -18.65 10.50 -4.23
C ASN A 516 -17.67 11.27 -5.11
N ILE A 517 -18.08 11.55 -6.34
CA ILE A 517 -17.33 12.37 -7.27
C ILE A 517 -18.16 13.62 -7.53
N SER A 518 -17.55 14.77 -7.36
CA SER A 518 -18.21 16.04 -7.68
C SER A 518 -17.31 16.94 -8.52
N TYR A 519 -17.95 17.74 -9.37
CA TYR A 519 -17.29 18.74 -10.19
C TYR A 519 -18.13 20.02 -10.19
N CYS A 520 -17.50 21.17 -9.88
CA CYS A 520 -18.19 22.45 -9.75
C CYS A 520 -19.42 22.35 -8.83
N ASN A 521 -19.29 21.67 -7.68
CA ASN A 521 -20.36 21.40 -6.71
C ASN A 521 -21.55 20.59 -7.25
N LYS A 522 -21.42 19.93 -8.40
CA LYS A 522 -22.41 19.01 -8.93
C LYS A 522 -21.91 17.58 -8.81
N ALA A 523 -22.77 16.67 -8.41
CA ALA A 523 -22.45 15.25 -8.44
C ALA A 523 -22.18 14.78 -9.88
N PHE A 524 -21.25 13.87 -10.05
CA PHE A 524 -20.85 13.33 -11.36
C PHE A 524 -22.04 12.84 -12.18
N GLU A 525 -23.02 12.24 -11.53
CA GLU A 525 -24.25 11.71 -12.15
C GLU A 525 -25.11 12.78 -12.81
N ASN A 526 -24.98 14.03 -12.36
CA ASN A 526 -25.80 15.17 -12.82
C ASN A 526 -25.09 16.06 -13.85
N LEU A 527 -23.89 15.66 -14.29
CA LEU A 527 -23.12 16.39 -15.29
C LEU A 527 -23.62 16.12 -16.72
N SER A 528 -23.35 17.03 -17.63
CA SER A 528 -23.60 16.84 -19.05
C SER A 528 -22.75 15.70 -19.64
N GLY A 529 -23.15 15.15 -20.78
CA GLY A 529 -22.43 14.06 -21.45
C GLY A 529 -20.98 14.41 -21.78
N GLY A 530 -20.73 15.59 -22.32
CA GLY A 530 -19.37 16.04 -22.64
C GLY A 530 -18.51 16.34 -21.41
N GLU A 531 -19.09 16.85 -20.32
CA GLU A 531 -18.39 16.98 -19.05
C GLU A 531 -18.03 15.61 -18.48
N LYS A 532 -18.98 14.69 -18.43
CA LYS A 532 -18.76 13.31 -17.97
C LYS A 532 -17.64 12.62 -18.73
N GLN A 533 -17.60 12.76 -20.04
CA GLN A 533 -16.60 12.10 -20.87
C GLN A 533 -15.19 12.62 -20.56
N ARG A 534 -15.02 13.94 -20.48
CA ARG A 534 -13.72 14.54 -20.15
C ARG A 534 -13.28 14.20 -18.73
N LEU A 535 -14.19 14.25 -17.78
CA LEU A 535 -13.91 13.87 -16.39
C LEU A 535 -13.60 12.39 -16.25
N ASP A 536 -14.30 11.53 -17.00
CA ASP A 536 -14.01 10.09 -17.02
C ASP A 536 -12.57 9.81 -17.47
N LEU A 537 -12.09 10.50 -18.50
CA LEU A 537 -10.69 10.40 -18.93
C LEU A 537 -9.71 10.88 -17.86
N ILE A 538 -9.98 12.03 -17.24
CA ILE A 538 -9.16 12.54 -16.12
C ILE A 538 -9.08 11.52 -14.98
N ILE A 539 -10.22 10.92 -14.65
CA ILE A 539 -10.31 9.89 -13.61
C ILE A 539 -9.54 8.64 -13.99
N GLN A 540 -9.65 8.19 -15.26
CA GLN A 540 -8.88 7.05 -15.75
C GLN A 540 -7.36 7.30 -15.65
N PHE A 541 -6.89 8.47 -16.02
CA PHE A 541 -5.47 8.85 -15.87
C PHE A 541 -5.04 8.90 -14.39
N ALA A 542 -5.89 9.45 -13.51
CA ALA A 542 -5.59 9.50 -12.08
C ALA A 542 -5.53 8.09 -11.45
N ILE A 543 -6.41 7.19 -11.88
CA ILE A 543 -6.40 5.78 -11.46
C ILE A 543 -5.16 5.07 -12.00
N ARG A 544 -4.79 5.29 -13.27
CA ARG A 544 -3.55 4.76 -13.84
C ARG A 544 -2.33 5.14 -13.00
N ASP A 545 -2.22 6.39 -12.65
CA ASP A 545 -1.11 6.87 -11.81
C ASP A 545 -1.13 6.28 -10.41
N MET A 546 -2.32 6.17 -9.83
CA MET A 546 -2.50 5.50 -8.54
C MET A 546 -2.02 4.04 -8.63
N MET A 547 -2.41 3.32 -9.66
CA MET A 547 -2.00 1.93 -9.83
C MET A 547 -0.51 1.79 -10.07
N SER A 548 0.09 2.68 -10.85
CA SER A 548 1.54 2.73 -11.03
C SER A 548 2.27 2.95 -9.70
N ARG A 549 1.78 3.86 -8.87
CA ARG A 549 2.39 4.19 -7.58
C ARG A 549 2.22 3.07 -6.55
N TYR A 550 1.01 2.56 -6.36
CA TYR A 550 0.70 1.62 -5.27
C TYR A 550 1.02 0.16 -5.61
N LEU A 551 0.86 -0.23 -6.86
CA LEU A 551 1.20 -1.58 -7.32
C LEU A 551 2.61 -1.68 -7.88
N GLY A 552 3.28 -0.54 -8.10
CA GLY A 552 4.59 -0.48 -8.72
C GLY A 552 4.59 -1.04 -10.15
N PHE A 553 3.43 -1.02 -10.84
CA PHE A 553 3.27 -1.54 -12.19
C PHE A 553 3.18 -0.39 -13.20
N SER A 554 4.05 -0.39 -14.19
CA SER A 554 4.03 0.58 -15.29
C SER A 554 4.35 -0.07 -16.62
N SER A 555 3.99 0.59 -17.71
CA SER A 555 4.26 0.13 -19.08
C SER A 555 4.85 1.27 -19.92
N ASN A 556 5.70 0.91 -20.85
CA ASN A 556 6.22 1.84 -21.87
C ASN A 556 5.20 2.27 -22.91
N ILE A 557 4.06 1.58 -22.99
CA ILE A 557 3.00 1.89 -23.97
C ILE A 557 1.70 2.29 -23.26
N LEU A 558 0.94 3.14 -23.93
CA LEU A 558 -0.42 3.52 -23.58
C LEU A 558 -1.30 3.51 -24.83
N ILE A 559 -2.43 2.85 -24.74
CA ILE A 559 -3.42 2.77 -25.82
C ILE A 559 -4.64 3.58 -25.40
N LEU A 560 -4.96 4.57 -26.19
CA LEU A 560 -6.07 5.49 -25.98
C LEU A 560 -7.15 5.18 -27.02
N ASP A 561 -8.18 4.43 -26.60
CA ASP A 561 -9.20 3.90 -27.51
C ASP A 561 -10.44 4.81 -27.53
N GLU A 562 -10.65 5.49 -28.66
CA GLU A 562 -11.79 6.36 -28.93
C GLU A 562 -11.98 7.50 -27.91
N ILE A 563 -10.89 7.97 -27.29
CA ILE A 563 -10.98 8.98 -26.23
C ILE A 563 -11.39 10.37 -26.73
N PHE A 564 -11.18 10.65 -28.02
CA PHE A 564 -11.50 11.93 -28.63
C PHE A 564 -12.88 11.94 -29.31
N ASP A 565 -13.52 10.79 -29.47
CA ASP A 565 -14.82 10.69 -30.08
C ASP A 565 -15.86 11.48 -29.28
N ASN A 566 -16.68 12.27 -29.95
CA ASN A 566 -17.67 13.17 -29.36
C ASN A 566 -17.11 14.35 -28.54
N LEU A 567 -15.82 14.66 -28.63
CA LEU A 567 -15.22 15.87 -28.05
C LEU A 567 -15.17 16.98 -29.12
N ASP A 568 -15.41 18.20 -28.69
CA ASP A 568 -15.17 19.38 -29.52
C ASP A 568 -13.66 19.66 -29.65
N ALA A 569 -13.28 20.48 -30.62
CA ALA A 569 -11.88 20.80 -30.90
C ALA A 569 -11.15 21.38 -29.69
N LYS A 570 -11.83 22.18 -28.86
CA LYS A 570 -11.26 22.74 -27.62
C LYS A 570 -10.96 21.66 -26.59
N SER A 571 -11.91 20.76 -26.38
CA SER A 571 -11.77 19.64 -25.45
C SER A 571 -10.67 18.68 -25.91
N THR A 572 -10.62 18.38 -27.21
CA THR A 572 -9.56 17.58 -27.82
C THR A 572 -8.19 18.18 -27.56
N SER A 573 -8.02 19.49 -27.82
CA SER A 573 -6.75 20.19 -27.57
C SER A 573 -6.37 20.19 -26.09
N SER A 574 -7.33 20.32 -25.18
CA SER A 574 -7.06 20.28 -23.74
C SER A 574 -6.62 18.89 -23.27
N ILE A 575 -7.24 17.83 -23.79
CA ILE A 575 -6.85 16.44 -23.47
C ILE A 575 -5.46 16.13 -24.07
N LEU A 576 -5.19 16.58 -25.30
CA LEU A 576 -3.86 16.46 -25.89
C LEU A 576 -2.78 17.14 -25.05
N ASN A 577 -3.06 18.38 -24.62
CA ASN A 577 -2.16 19.08 -23.71
C ASN A 577 -1.93 18.30 -22.39
N LEU A 578 -2.98 17.70 -21.85
CA LEU A 578 -2.84 16.82 -20.68
C LEU A 578 -1.91 15.64 -20.98
N ILE A 579 -2.14 14.93 -22.07
CA ILE A 579 -1.35 13.76 -22.47
C ILE A 579 0.11 14.15 -22.66
N THR A 580 0.39 15.21 -23.42
CA THR A 580 1.75 15.65 -23.73
C THR A 580 2.51 16.16 -22.50
N THR A 581 1.82 16.81 -21.56
CA THR A 581 2.47 17.42 -20.39
C THR A 581 2.57 16.50 -19.18
N LYS A 582 1.68 15.52 -19.06
CA LYS A 582 1.57 14.68 -17.85
C LYS A 582 1.89 13.20 -18.06
N LEU A 583 1.97 12.74 -19.31
CA LEU A 583 2.27 11.36 -19.65
C LEU A 583 3.57 11.22 -20.45
N SER A 584 4.50 12.13 -20.26
CA SER A 584 5.81 12.16 -20.93
C SER A 584 6.73 10.98 -20.54
N ASP A 585 6.34 10.20 -19.54
CA ASP A 585 7.03 8.98 -19.09
C ASP A 585 6.71 7.74 -19.95
N VAL A 586 5.72 7.85 -20.85
CA VAL A 586 5.31 6.75 -21.74
C VAL A 586 6.01 6.88 -23.10
N GLU A 587 6.77 5.85 -23.49
CA GLU A 587 7.55 5.86 -24.75
C GLU A 587 6.66 5.90 -26.00
N SER A 588 5.51 5.22 -25.97
CA SER A 588 4.60 5.14 -27.11
C SER A 588 3.15 5.28 -26.69
N ILE A 589 2.46 6.28 -27.23
CA ILE A 589 1.04 6.53 -26.97
C ILE A 589 0.27 6.32 -28.26
N PHE A 590 -0.51 5.25 -28.29
CA PHE A 590 -1.33 4.88 -29.44
C PHE A 590 -2.72 5.47 -29.29
N ILE A 591 -3.11 6.31 -30.23
CA ILE A 591 -4.41 6.98 -30.25
C ILE A 591 -5.27 6.33 -31.34
N ILE A 592 -6.31 5.64 -30.91
CA ILE A 592 -7.31 5.06 -31.80
C ILE A 592 -8.47 6.04 -31.90
N SER A 593 -8.78 6.52 -33.14
CA SER A 593 -9.92 7.39 -33.40
C SER A 593 -10.63 7.00 -34.68
N HIS A 594 -11.93 7.26 -34.70
CA HIS A 594 -12.77 7.13 -35.91
C HIS A 594 -12.68 8.35 -36.81
N HIS A 595 -12.35 9.51 -36.27
CA HIS A 595 -12.27 10.81 -36.93
C HIS A 595 -10.83 11.26 -37.15
N SER A 596 -9.93 10.30 -37.44
CA SER A 596 -8.50 10.54 -37.57
C SER A 596 -8.10 11.61 -38.59
N GLU A 597 -8.94 11.83 -39.64
CA GLU A 597 -8.69 12.82 -40.68
C GLU A 597 -9.09 14.25 -40.24
N GLU A 598 -9.95 14.37 -39.21
CA GLU A 598 -10.45 15.65 -38.71
C GLU A 598 -9.65 16.16 -37.50
N LEU A 599 -8.84 15.26 -36.89
CA LEU A 599 -8.02 15.56 -35.72
C LEU A 599 -6.66 16.07 -36.19
N ASP A 600 -6.40 17.36 -36.02
CA ASP A 600 -5.07 17.94 -36.19
C ASP A 600 -4.18 17.59 -34.98
N LEU A 601 -3.74 16.33 -34.94
CA LEU A 601 -2.94 15.78 -33.86
C LEU A 601 -1.45 15.90 -34.20
N PRO A 602 -0.59 16.31 -33.27
CA PRO A 602 0.86 16.23 -33.43
C PRO A 602 1.30 14.76 -33.32
N VAL A 603 1.21 14.01 -34.41
CA VAL A 603 1.57 12.59 -34.43
C VAL A 603 2.98 12.38 -34.97
N ASP A 604 3.75 11.57 -34.25
CA ASP A 604 5.10 11.16 -34.67
C ASP A 604 5.05 10.01 -35.65
N SER A 605 4.02 9.18 -35.58
CA SER A 605 3.86 8.00 -36.44
C SER A 605 2.38 7.67 -36.66
N GLN A 606 2.09 6.91 -37.71
CA GLN A 606 0.74 6.48 -38.05
C GLN A 606 0.73 5.00 -38.39
N ILE A 607 -0.28 4.30 -37.90
CA ILE A 607 -0.58 2.91 -38.25
C ILE A 607 -1.99 2.87 -38.85
N THR A 608 -2.12 2.24 -39.98
CA THR A 608 -3.41 2.07 -40.61
C THR A 608 -3.83 0.60 -40.59
N ILE A 609 -4.97 0.33 -39.97
CA ILE A 609 -5.58 -1.00 -39.97
C ILE A 609 -6.59 -1.09 -41.10
N VAL A 610 -6.31 -1.96 -42.03
CA VAL A 610 -7.16 -2.13 -43.24
C VAL A 610 -7.86 -3.47 -43.14
N LYS A 611 -9.19 -3.43 -43.12
CA LYS A 611 -10.05 -4.59 -43.30
C LYS A 611 -10.34 -4.81 -44.76
N ASP A 612 -10.03 -5.98 -45.26
CA ASP A 612 -10.26 -6.34 -46.65
C ASP A 612 -11.75 -6.66 -46.97
N GLU A 613 -12.02 -6.94 -48.23
CA GLU A 613 -13.36 -7.32 -48.69
C GLU A 613 -13.88 -8.62 -48.06
N ASN A 614 -12.99 -9.50 -47.60
CA ASN A 614 -13.32 -10.75 -46.97
C ASN A 614 -13.55 -10.60 -45.45
N GLY A 615 -13.35 -9.41 -44.89
CA GLY A 615 -13.54 -9.14 -43.49
C GLY A 615 -12.32 -9.52 -42.61
N ILE A 616 -11.13 -9.57 -43.23
CA ILE A 616 -9.86 -9.84 -42.56
C ILE A 616 -9.08 -8.54 -42.45
N SER A 617 -8.64 -8.25 -41.21
CA SER A 617 -7.86 -7.05 -40.94
C SER A 617 -6.36 -7.32 -41.05
N ASP A 618 -5.64 -6.32 -41.55
CA ASP A 618 -4.18 -6.29 -41.67
C ASP A 618 -3.64 -4.93 -41.20
N ILE A 619 -2.37 -4.86 -40.85
CA ILE A 619 -1.69 -3.64 -40.40
C ILE A 619 -0.78 -3.13 -41.51
N ARG A 620 -0.90 -1.82 -41.81
CA ARG A 620 -0.09 -1.15 -42.85
C ARG A 620 0.53 0.13 -42.33
#